data_b5052f9daf0742c19ed67bb09e524de5
#
_entry.id   b5052f9daf0742c19ed67bb09e524de5
#
_cell.length_a   1.000
_cell.length_b   1.000
_cell.length_c   1.000
_cell.angle_alpha   90.00
_cell.angle_beta   90.00
_cell.angle_gamma   90.00
#
_symmetry.space_group_name_H-M   'P 1'
#
loop_
_entity.id
_entity.type
_entity.pdbx_description
1 polymer ?
#
loop_
_entity_poly.entity_id
_entity_poly.type
_entity_poly.pdbx_seq_one_letter_code
_entity_poly.pdbx_strand_id
1 'polypeptide(L)'
;MTSSPAPQPAPPPVPLLFPPLRDRAWPVRRPSPGLAIDLGSARTRVWLSGRGLIADAPTVTSPGPGGTRPVRRGGIVDAEGAARLLGRLLAGHLPRSGRRPVVVLTTPVGCGGDHRAAASATLEFLRPRTVLTIDSVRAVALGTGADLDEPLLVVDVGARLTEIALLAGGAVAAAHRTALGAADLGGSTTAAALAGSVVETVTGMLREDGTPRTLDALHRGLLLSGGGARRPDVVHHLARRLRTPVQPAPAPHTAAVRGAAAALLAARRHPALAPDPDDAHR
;
A
#
# COMPACT_ATOMS: atom_id res chain seq x y z
N MET A 1 73.66 33.98 -24.31
CA MET A 1 73.48 32.63 -24.80
C MET A 1 73.25 31.72 -23.61
N THR A 2 72.01 31.47 -23.29
CA THR A 2 71.62 30.63 -22.14
C THR A 2 71.13 29.30 -22.70
N SER A 3 71.94 28.25 -22.46
CA SER A 3 71.61 26.87 -22.86
C SER A 3 70.49 26.30 -21.96
N SER A 4 69.39 25.91 -22.58
CA SER A 4 68.30 25.18 -21.94
C SER A 4 68.73 23.73 -21.66
N PRO A 5 68.48 23.15 -20.47
CA PRO A 5 68.84 21.75 -20.23
C PRO A 5 67.88 20.81 -20.98
N ALA A 6 68.44 19.70 -21.49
CA ALA A 6 67.66 18.65 -22.20
C ALA A 6 66.70 17.94 -21.27
N PRO A 7 65.53 17.46 -21.74
CA PRO A 7 64.55 16.75 -20.92
C PRO A 7 65.10 15.38 -20.51
N GLN A 8 64.91 15.08 -19.21
CA GLN A 8 65.27 13.77 -18.65
C GLN A 8 64.32 12.68 -19.18
N PRO A 9 64.80 11.46 -19.41
CA PRO A 9 63.94 10.34 -19.84
C PRO A 9 63.01 9.90 -18.72
N ALA A 10 61.79 9.58 -19.12
CA ALA A 10 60.75 9.11 -18.19
C ALA A 10 61.18 7.78 -17.51
N PRO A 11 60.87 7.60 -16.22
CA PRO A 11 61.18 6.35 -15.50
C PRO A 11 60.40 5.16 -16.11
N PRO A 12 60.96 3.94 -16.08
CA PRO A 12 60.31 2.75 -16.58
C PRO A 12 59.01 2.44 -15.81
N PRO A 13 58.00 1.85 -16.44
CA PRO A 13 56.75 1.51 -15.77
C PRO A 13 57.01 0.48 -14.66
N VAL A 14 56.51 0.78 -13.44
CA VAL A 14 56.55 -0.12 -12.30
C VAL A 14 55.66 -1.32 -12.58
N PRO A 15 56.12 -2.57 -12.50
CA PRO A 15 55.28 -3.73 -12.71
C PRO A 15 54.19 -3.77 -11.64
N LEU A 16 52.91 -3.88 -12.07
CA LEU A 16 51.77 -4.07 -11.17
C LEU A 16 51.95 -5.42 -10.44
N LEU A 17 52.16 -5.37 -9.11
CA LEU A 17 52.36 -6.52 -8.25
C LEU A 17 51.10 -7.37 -8.04
N PHE A 18 49.98 -7.00 -8.61
CA PHE A 18 48.73 -7.76 -8.53
C PHE A 18 48.27 -8.19 -9.91
N PRO A 19 47.96 -9.50 -10.10
CA PRO A 19 47.32 -9.92 -11.35
C PRO A 19 45.97 -9.19 -11.49
N PRO A 20 45.54 -8.85 -12.71
CA PRO A 20 44.26 -8.24 -12.93
C PRO A 20 43.19 -9.15 -12.31
N LEU A 21 42.41 -8.61 -11.37
CA LEU A 21 41.22 -9.28 -10.85
C LEU A 21 40.37 -9.64 -12.07
N ARG A 22 40.36 -10.93 -12.42
CA ARG A 22 39.41 -11.42 -13.41
C ARG A 22 38.04 -10.94 -12.97
N ASP A 23 37.35 -10.18 -13.81
CA ASP A 23 35.94 -9.82 -13.67
C ASP A 23 35.12 -11.12 -13.53
N ARG A 24 35.14 -11.70 -12.35
CA ARG A 24 34.12 -12.63 -11.94
C ARG A 24 32.91 -11.75 -11.70
N ALA A 25 32.07 -11.64 -12.72
CA ALA A 25 30.72 -11.08 -12.56
C ALA A 25 30.10 -11.78 -11.34
N TRP A 26 30.04 -11.07 -10.22
CA TRP A 26 29.32 -11.56 -9.04
C TRP A 26 27.92 -11.87 -9.53
N PRO A 27 27.38 -13.07 -9.23
CA PRO A 27 26.02 -13.38 -9.66
C PRO A 27 25.12 -12.29 -9.07
N VAL A 28 24.57 -11.44 -9.96
CA VAL A 28 23.61 -10.40 -9.57
C VAL A 28 22.44 -11.15 -8.98
N ARG A 29 22.38 -11.23 -7.65
CA ARG A 29 21.30 -11.91 -6.94
C ARG A 29 20.01 -11.17 -7.27
N ARG A 30 19.17 -11.80 -8.04
CA ARG A 30 17.82 -11.28 -8.29
C ARG A 30 17.11 -11.20 -6.94
N PRO A 31 16.67 -10.04 -6.51
CA PRO A 31 16.01 -9.90 -5.22
C PRO A 31 14.73 -10.76 -5.18
N SER A 32 14.35 -11.24 -3.99
CA SER A 32 13.08 -11.95 -3.78
C SER A 32 11.93 -11.11 -4.33
N PRO A 33 10.89 -11.73 -4.96
CA PRO A 33 9.76 -10.99 -5.46
C PRO A 33 9.05 -10.24 -4.33
N GLY A 34 8.63 -9.02 -4.59
CA GLY A 34 7.85 -8.23 -3.65
C GLY A 34 6.43 -8.08 -4.14
N LEU A 35 5.45 -8.31 -3.29
CA LEU A 35 4.03 -8.18 -3.57
C LEU A 35 3.42 -7.11 -2.65
N ALA A 36 2.66 -6.17 -3.23
CA ALA A 36 1.74 -5.34 -2.48
C ALA A 36 0.31 -5.72 -2.88
N ILE A 37 -0.53 -5.97 -1.89
CA ILE A 37 -1.88 -6.50 -2.08
C ILE A 37 -2.87 -5.59 -1.36
N ASP A 38 -3.90 -5.15 -2.10
CA ASP A 38 -5.09 -4.50 -1.57
C ASP A 38 -6.26 -5.45 -1.77
N LEU A 39 -6.69 -6.10 -0.67
CA LEU A 39 -7.76 -7.09 -0.67
C LEU A 39 -9.07 -6.45 -0.21
N GLY A 40 -9.71 -5.70 -1.10
CA GLY A 40 -10.95 -4.99 -0.80
C GLY A 40 -12.21 -5.84 -0.97
N SER A 41 -13.34 -5.37 -0.42
CA SER A 41 -14.63 -6.10 -0.46
C SER A 41 -15.23 -6.25 -1.88
N ALA A 42 -14.87 -5.39 -2.81
CA ALA A 42 -15.37 -5.44 -4.19
C ALA A 42 -14.28 -5.76 -5.21
N ARG A 43 -13.08 -5.28 -5.00
CA ARG A 43 -11.94 -5.47 -5.91
C ARG A 43 -10.68 -5.83 -5.13
N THR A 44 -9.93 -6.76 -5.70
CA THR A 44 -8.59 -7.13 -5.24
C THR A 44 -7.57 -6.59 -6.22
N ARG A 45 -6.55 -5.91 -5.70
CA ARG A 45 -5.46 -5.35 -6.49
C ARG A 45 -4.14 -5.92 -6.04
N VAL A 46 -3.30 -6.24 -7.02
CA VAL A 46 -1.97 -6.80 -6.77
C VAL A 46 -0.94 -6.02 -7.56
N TRP A 47 0.07 -5.56 -6.86
CA TRP A 47 1.24 -4.94 -7.43
C TRP A 47 2.46 -5.85 -7.22
N LEU A 48 3.27 -6.03 -8.25
CA LEU A 48 4.48 -6.88 -8.23
C LEU A 48 5.72 -6.03 -8.51
N SER A 49 6.77 -6.20 -7.69
CA SER A 49 8.04 -5.50 -7.88
C SER A 49 8.64 -5.77 -9.27
N GLY A 50 9.02 -4.69 -9.95
CA GLY A 50 9.56 -4.73 -11.31
C GLY A 50 8.52 -4.88 -12.44
N ARG A 51 7.22 -5.03 -12.10
CA ARG A 51 6.13 -5.13 -13.09
C ARG A 51 5.00 -4.11 -12.89
N GLY A 52 4.89 -3.52 -11.69
CA GLY A 52 3.80 -2.60 -11.39
C GLY A 52 2.50 -3.31 -11.00
N LEU A 53 1.36 -2.67 -11.26
CA LEU A 53 0.03 -3.23 -11.02
C LEU A 53 -0.25 -4.36 -12.02
N ILE A 54 -0.31 -5.60 -11.53
CA ILE A 54 -0.51 -6.81 -12.36
C ILE A 54 -1.95 -7.31 -12.33
N ALA A 55 -2.74 -6.91 -11.34
CA ALA A 55 -4.15 -7.29 -11.25
C ALA A 55 -4.99 -6.17 -10.61
N ASP A 56 -6.17 -5.95 -11.16
CA ASP A 56 -7.30 -5.22 -10.57
C ASP A 56 -8.57 -5.99 -10.97
N ALA A 57 -9.04 -6.87 -10.11
CA ALA A 57 -10.09 -7.82 -10.40
C ALA A 57 -11.19 -7.82 -9.34
N PRO A 58 -12.41 -8.27 -9.67
CA PRO A 58 -13.47 -8.47 -8.69
C PRO A 58 -13.04 -9.44 -7.57
N THR A 59 -13.37 -9.10 -6.32
CA THR A 59 -13.11 -9.97 -5.15
C THR A 59 -14.18 -11.05 -5.07
N VAL A 60 -14.03 -12.08 -5.90
CA VAL A 60 -14.93 -13.25 -5.95
C VAL A 60 -14.13 -14.54 -6.04
N THR A 61 -14.61 -15.58 -5.37
CA THR A 61 -13.92 -16.89 -5.30
C THR A 61 -13.83 -17.59 -6.65
N SER A 62 -14.84 -17.41 -7.51
CA SER A 62 -14.84 -17.89 -8.89
C SER A 62 -15.58 -16.90 -9.80
N PRO A 63 -15.20 -16.78 -11.08
CA PRO A 63 -15.99 -16.05 -12.07
C PRO A 63 -17.32 -16.78 -12.32
N GLY A 64 -18.40 -16.01 -12.47
CA GLY A 64 -19.71 -16.53 -12.85
C GLY A 64 -20.68 -16.79 -11.69
N PRO A 65 -21.84 -17.41 -12.00
CA PRO A 65 -22.88 -17.73 -11.03
C PRO A 65 -22.32 -18.67 -9.93
N GLY A 66 -22.54 -18.32 -8.67
CA GLY A 66 -22.06 -19.11 -7.52
C GLY A 66 -20.73 -18.65 -6.93
N GLY A 67 -20.06 -17.66 -7.51
CA GLY A 67 -18.90 -17.04 -6.89
C GLY A 67 -19.27 -16.30 -5.60
N THR A 68 -18.64 -16.65 -4.49
CA THR A 68 -18.83 -15.97 -3.20
C THR A 68 -17.84 -14.83 -3.03
N ARG A 69 -18.11 -13.90 -2.11
CA ARG A 69 -17.20 -12.81 -1.75
C ARG A 69 -16.42 -13.19 -0.50
N PRO A 70 -15.12 -13.48 -0.62
CA PRO A 70 -14.29 -13.88 0.52
C PRO A 70 -13.98 -12.71 1.47
N VAL A 71 -14.24 -11.47 1.03
CA VAL A 71 -14.04 -10.26 1.85
C VAL A 71 -15.35 -9.51 1.96
N ARG A 72 -15.75 -9.19 3.20
CA ARG A 72 -16.96 -8.43 3.49
C ARG A 72 -16.64 -7.28 4.44
N ARG A 73 -16.98 -6.05 4.03
CA ARG A 73 -16.76 -4.85 4.85
C ARG A 73 -15.36 -4.77 5.44
N GLY A 74 -14.37 -5.06 4.60
CA GLY A 74 -12.95 -5.08 4.99
C GLY A 74 -12.47 -6.33 5.73
N GLY A 75 -13.37 -7.17 6.25
CA GLY A 75 -13.02 -8.44 6.91
C GLY A 75 -12.86 -9.59 5.94
N ILE A 76 -11.82 -10.41 6.11
CA ILE A 76 -11.63 -11.68 5.40
C ILE A 76 -12.53 -12.71 6.09
N VAL A 77 -13.60 -13.13 5.43
CA VAL A 77 -14.58 -14.10 5.97
C VAL A 77 -14.41 -15.49 5.41
N ASP A 78 -13.63 -15.65 4.34
CA ASP A 78 -13.27 -16.91 3.70
C ASP A 78 -11.79 -16.83 3.24
N ALA A 79 -10.89 -17.26 4.12
CA ALA A 79 -9.45 -17.20 3.87
C ALA A 79 -9.03 -18.12 2.71
N GLU A 80 -9.64 -19.31 2.59
CA GLU A 80 -9.36 -20.21 1.47
C GLU A 80 -9.84 -19.64 0.14
N GLY A 81 -11.05 -19.07 0.11
CA GLY A 81 -11.59 -18.41 -1.07
C GLY A 81 -10.73 -17.24 -1.50
N ALA A 82 -10.23 -16.45 -0.55
CA ALA A 82 -9.29 -15.36 -0.80
C ALA A 82 -7.94 -15.88 -1.33
N ALA A 83 -7.42 -16.99 -0.76
CA ALA A 83 -6.20 -17.64 -1.23
C ALA A 83 -6.36 -18.17 -2.67
N ARG A 84 -7.48 -18.83 -2.99
CA ARG A 84 -7.79 -19.27 -4.36
C ARG A 84 -7.87 -18.10 -5.34
N LEU A 85 -8.50 -17.00 -4.94
CA LEU A 85 -8.55 -15.78 -5.76
C LEU A 85 -7.13 -15.26 -6.03
N LEU A 86 -6.32 -15.05 -5.00
CA LEU A 86 -4.94 -14.58 -5.15
C LEU A 86 -4.10 -15.54 -5.97
N GLY A 87 -4.25 -16.86 -5.80
CA GLY A 87 -3.57 -17.88 -6.61
C GLY A 87 -3.84 -17.72 -8.09
N ARG A 88 -5.10 -17.48 -8.48
CA ARG A 88 -5.47 -17.18 -9.87
C ARG A 88 -4.87 -15.88 -10.39
N LEU A 89 -4.94 -14.79 -9.59
CA LEU A 89 -4.42 -13.49 -9.99
C LEU A 89 -2.90 -13.47 -10.14
N LEU A 90 -2.21 -14.32 -9.39
CA LEU A 90 -0.75 -14.45 -9.41
C LEU A 90 -0.24 -15.50 -10.38
N ALA A 91 -1.14 -16.29 -10.98
CA ALA A 91 -0.77 -17.35 -11.92
C ALA A 91 0.03 -16.76 -13.11
N GLY A 92 1.21 -17.33 -13.37
CA GLY A 92 2.12 -16.88 -14.42
C GLY A 92 2.90 -15.60 -14.12
N HIS A 93 2.65 -14.93 -12.99
CA HIS A 93 3.36 -13.71 -12.62
C HIS A 93 4.54 -13.95 -11.67
N LEU A 94 4.45 -14.98 -10.81
CA LEU A 94 5.53 -15.32 -9.90
C LEU A 94 6.59 -16.17 -10.60
N PRO A 95 7.89 -15.91 -10.32
CA PRO A 95 8.96 -16.73 -10.89
C PRO A 95 8.89 -18.16 -10.32
N ARG A 96 9.17 -19.15 -11.19
CA ARG A 96 9.26 -20.57 -10.80
C ARG A 96 10.48 -20.90 -9.91
N SER A 97 11.29 -19.91 -9.57
CA SER A 97 12.55 -20.06 -8.82
C SER A 97 12.40 -20.46 -7.35
N GLY A 98 11.21 -20.79 -6.86
CA GLY A 98 10.98 -21.15 -5.46
C GLY A 98 11.24 -20.05 -4.42
N ARG A 99 11.59 -18.84 -4.85
CA ARG A 99 11.91 -17.73 -3.94
C ARG A 99 10.67 -17.21 -3.22
N ARG A 100 10.75 -17.18 -1.92
CA ARG A 100 9.69 -16.72 -1.02
C ARG A 100 9.49 -15.21 -1.13
N PRO A 101 8.28 -14.72 -1.43
CA PRO A 101 8.02 -13.28 -1.58
C PRO A 101 8.04 -12.54 -0.23
N VAL A 102 8.36 -11.24 -0.28
CA VAL A 102 7.98 -10.28 0.76
C VAL A 102 6.64 -9.70 0.36
N VAL A 103 5.67 -9.74 1.26
CA VAL A 103 4.30 -9.28 1.01
C VAL A 103 3.97 -8.11 1.92
N VAL A 104 3.40 -7.05 1.35
CA VAL A 104 2.72 -5.98 2.09
C VAL A 104 1.23 -6.06 1.77
N LEU A 105 0.41 -6.24 2.79
CA LEU A 105 -1.05 -6.30 2.69
C LEU A 105 -1.67 -5.05 3.31
N THR A 106 -2.57 -4.38 2.61
CA THR A 106 -3.41 -3.35 3.22
C THR A 106 -4.44 -3.99 4.14
N THR A 107 -4.65 -3.37 5.29
CA THR A 107 -5.65 -3.81 6.27
C THR A 107 -6.53 -2.62 6.66
N PRO A 108 -7.81 -2.82 6.93
CA PRO A 108 -8.62 -1.76 7.51
C PRO A 108 -8.07 -1.30 8.87
N VAL A 109 -8.22 -0.03 9.18
CA VAL A 109 -7.79 0.54 10.47
C VAL A 109 -8.44 -0.20 11.65
N GLY A 110 -7.70 -0.34 12.75
CA GLY A 110 -8.22 -0.98 13.96
C GLY A 110 -8.53 -2.48 13.82
N CYS A 111 -7.91 -3.17 12.86
CA CYS A 111 -8.03 -4.62 12.75
C CYS A 111 -7.27 -5.35 13.85
N GLY A 112 -7.96 -6.28 14.52
CA GLY A 112 -7.43 -7.10 15.62
C GLY A 112 -6.67 -8.36 15.17
N GLY A 113 -6.42 -9.24 16.16
CA GLY A 113 -5.71 -10.51 15.95
C GLY A 113 -6.37 -11.44 14.95
N ASP A 114 -7.69 -11.56 14.97
CA ASP A 114 -8.46 -12.44 14.08
C ASP A 114 -8.27 -12.06 12.61
N HIS A 115 -8.25 -10.76 12.30
CA HIS A 115 -7.99 -10.31 10.95
C HIS A 115 -6.56 -10.64 10.50
N ARG A 116 -5.57 -10.49 11.39
CA ARG A 116 -4.19 -10.89 11.10
C ARG A 116 -4.05 -12.39 10.87
N ALA A 117 -4.74 -13.20 11.66
CA ALA A 117 -4.77 -14.65 11.48
C ALA A 117 -5.39 -15.03 10.11
N ALA A 118 -6.53 -14.45 9.75
CA ALA A 118 -7.18 -14.68 8.45
C ALA A 118 -6.31 -14.21 7.29
N ALA A 119 -5.61 -13.08 7.43
CA ALA A 119 -4.66 -12.58 6.44
C ALA A 119 -3.46 -13.53 6.27
N SER A 120 -2.91 -14.05 7.36
CA SER A 120 -1.82 -15.04 7.32
C SER A 120 -2.25 -16.31 6.63
N ALA A 121 -3.42 -16.88 6.99
CA ALA A 121 -3.99 -18.06 6.33
C ALA A 121 -4.23 -17.82 4.83
N THR A 122 -4.73 -16.64 4.46
CA THR A 122 -4.93 -16.28 3.05
C THR A 122 -3.63 -16.28 2.24
N LEU A 123 -2.50 -15.94 2.84
CA LEU A 123 -1.20 -15.80 2.16
C LEU A 123 -0.30 -17.03 2.30
N GLU A 124 -0.69 -18.05 3.07
CA GLU A 124 0.13 -19.22 3.39
C GLU A 124 0.60 -19.98 2.14
N PHE A 125 -0.24 -20.09 1.11
CA PHE A 125 0.10 -20.76 -0.16
C PHE A 125 1.30 -20.14 -0.87
N LEU A 126 1.59 -18.86 -0.62
CA LEU A 126 2.76 -18.16 -1.16
C LEU A 126 4.04 -18.49 -0.42
N ARG A 127 3.96 -19.12 0.75
CA ARG A 127 5.08 -19.34 1.68
C ARG A 127 5.92 -18.06 1.81
N PRO A 128 5.33 -16.91 2.20
CA PRO A 128 6.03 -15.66 2.19
C PRO A 128 7.23 -15.69 3.15
N ARG A 129 8.33 -15.00 2.79
CA ARG A 129 9.45 -14.77 3.69
C ARG A 129 9.03 -13.86 4.85
N THR A 130 8.24 -12.86 4.52
CA THR A 130 7.74 -11.86 5.48
C THR A 130 6.40 -11.33 4.98
N VAL A 131 5.46 -11.18 5.90
CA VAL A 131 4.20 -10.47 5.67
C VAL A 131 4.22 -9.23 6.56
N LEU A 132 4.10 -8.07 5.92
CA LEU A 132 3.91 -6.79 6.58
C LEU A 132 2.48 -6.32 6.31
N THR A 133 1.87 -5.69 7.30
CA THR A 133 0.56 -5.05 7.15
C THR A 133 0.70 -3.54 7.24
N ILE A 134 -0.16 -2.83 6.51
CA ILE A 134 -0.27 -1.38 6.56
C ILE A 134 -1.73 -0.98 6.55
N ASP A 135 -2.13 -0.05 7.41
CA ASP A 135 -3.50 0.47 7.39
C ASP A 135 -3.81 1.10 6.03
N SER A 136 -5.00 0.80 5.48
CA SER A 136 -5.44 1.29 4.16
C SER A 136 -5.29 2.80 4.04
N VAL A 137 -5.71 3.55 5.06
CA VAL A 137 -5.62 5.01 5.11
C VAL A 137 -4.18 5.52 5.09
N ARG A 138 -3.27 4.84 5.79
CA ARG A 138 -1.84 5.18 5.75
C ARG A 138 -1.24 4.84 4.39
N ALA A 139 -1.63 3.72 3.82
CA ALA A 139 -1.24 3.36 2.46
C ALA A 139 -1.76 4.39 1.44
N VAL A 140 -3.00 4.88 1.58
CA VAL A 140 -3.53 5.96 0.75
C VAL A 140 -2.64 7.19 0.81
N ALA A 141 -2.29 7.67 1.99
CA ALA A 141 -1.43 8.85 2.16
C ALA A 141 -0.05 8.66 1.50
N LEU A 142 0.61 7.51 1.70
CA LEU A 142 1.86 7.17 1.02
C LEU A 142 1.70 7.10 -0.50
N GLY A 143 0.61 6.49 -0.99
CA GLY A 143 0.35 6.29 -2.42
C GLY A 143 0.01 7.57 -3.18
N THR A 144 -0.32 8.64 -2.47
CA THR A 144 -0.58 9.98 -3.01
C THR A 144 0.60 10.92 -2.88
N GLY A 145 1.64 10.56 -2.11
CA GLY A 145 2.74 11.44 -1.78
C GLY A 145 2.33 12.58 -0.85
N ALA A 146 1.30 12.37 -0.02
CA ALA A 146 0.87 13.37 0.94
C ALA A 146 1.98 13.67 1.95
N ASP A 147 2.03 14.92 2.39
CA ASP A 147 2.92 15.34 3.47
C ASP A 147 2.45 14.70 4.79
N LEU A 148 3.29 13.84 5.36
CA LEU A 148 3.00 13.09 6.59
C LEU A 148 3.60 13.74 7.84
N ASP A 149 4.39 14.79 7.71
CA ASP A 149 4.95 15.52 8.84
C ASP A 149 3.87 16.36 9.54
N GLU A 150 2.86 16.75 8.78
CA GLU A 150 1.72 17.52 9.24
C GLU A 150 0.47 16.65 9.48
N PRO A 151 -0.47 17.07 10.36
CA PRO A 151 -1.73 16.36 10.54
C PRO A 151 -2.53 16.27 9.24
N LEU A 152 -3.00 15.08 8.90
CA LEU A 152 -3.75 14.78 7.68
C LEU A 152 -5.01 13.98 7.99
N LEU A 153 -6.17 14.49 7.57
CA LEU A 153 -7.42 13.75 7.61
C LEU A 153 -7.62 12.96 6.31
N VAL A 154 -7.70 11.64 6.42
CA VAL A 154 -7.92 10.72 5.30
C VAL A 154 -9.29 10.08 5.44
N VAL A 155 -10.06 10.09 4.36
CA VAL A 155 -11.32 9.34 4.24
C VAL A 155 -11.22 8.41 3.04
N ASP A 156 -11.26 7.11 3.30
CA ASP A 156 -11.28 6.08 2.25
C ASP A 156 -12.69 5.51 2.11
N VAL A 157 -13.41 5.94 1.09
CA VAL A 157 -14.76 5.45 0.77
C VAL A 157 -14.62 4.23 -0.14
N GLY A 158 -14.47 3.06 0.48
CA GLY A 158 -14.46 1.78 -0.21
C GLY A 158 -15.82 1.38 -0.75
N ALA A 159 -15.94 0.12 -1.20
CA ALA A 159 -17.21 -0.37 -1.74
C ALA A 159 -18.29 -0.58 -0.66
N ARG A 160 -17.91 -1.14 0.49
CA ARG A 160 -18.83 -1.50 1.60
C ARG A 160 -18.28 -1.15 2.97
N LEU A 161 -17.27 -0.33 3.01
CA LEU A 161 -16.61 0.18 4.21
C LEU A 161 -16.11 1.57 3.90
N THR A 162 -16.31 2.49 4.82
CA THR A 162 -15.66 3.80 4.81
C THR A 162 -14.76 3.87 6.04
N GLU A 163 -13.51 4.25 5.85
CA GLU A 163 -12.52 4.44 6.87
C GLU A 163 -12.19 5.93 6.98
N ILE A 164 -12.14 6.43 8.20
CA ILE A 164 -11.82 7.82 8.51
C ILE A 164 -10.67 7.78 9.50
N ALA A 165 -9.56 8.47 9.19
CA ALA A 165 -8.41 8.50 10.08
C ALA A 165 -7.72 9.86 10.08
N LEU A 166 -7.27 10.25 11.26
CA LEU A 166 -6.29 11.31 11.47
C LEU A 166 -4.90 10.68 11.47
N LEU A 167 -4.06 11.11 10.57
CA LEU A 167 -2.63 10.80 10.57
C LEU A 167 -1.86 11.96 11.20
N ALA A 168 -0.89 11.65 12.07
CA ALA A 168 0.02 12.63 12.66
C ALA A 168 1.42 12.01 12.74
N GLY A 169 2.42 12.69 12.19
CA GLY A 169 3.78 12.17 12.10
C GLY A 169 3.84 10.81 11.36
N GLY A 170 3.03 10.64 10.32
CA GLY A 170 2.94 9.43 9.52
C GLY A 170 2.31 8.21 10.21
N ALA A 171 1.80 8.36 11.44
CA ALA A 171 1.10 7.31 12.17
C ALA A 171 -0.41 7.60 12.28
N VAL A 172 -1.22 6.56 12.45
CA VAL A 172 -2.65 6.71 12.74
C VAL A 172 -2.81 7.16 14.19
N ALA A 173 -3.25 8.41 14.39
CA ALA A 173 -3.49 8.99 15.72
C ALA A 173 -4.91 8.69 16.22
N ALA A 174 -5.90 8.74 15.32
CA ALA A 174 -7.28 8.35 15.58
C ALA A 174 -7.88 7.75 14.31
N ALA A 175 -8.78 6.77 14.46
CA ALA A 175 -9.43 6.16 13.32
C ALA A 175 -10.78 5.57 13.68
N HIS A 176 -11.71 5.66 12.73
CA HIS A 176 -13.03 5.08 12.79
C HIS A 176 -13.41 4.38 11.49
N ARG A 177 -14.37 3.46 11.58
CA ARG A 177 -14.91 2.75 10.42
C ARG A 177 -16.43 2.79 10.46
N THR A 178 -17.05 2.98 9.31
CA THR A 178 -18.49 2.79 9.13
C THR A 178 -18.76 1.72 8.09
N ALA A 179 -19.74 0.86 8.37
CA ALA A 179 -20.14 -0.24 7.50
C ALA A 179 -21.02 0.25 6.32
N LEU A 180 -20.67 1.40 5.74
CA LEU A 180 -21.25 2.01 4.56
C LEU A 180 -20.17 2.26 3.53
N GLY A 181 -20.50 2.12 2.25
CA GLY A 181 -19.57 2.41 1.16
C GLY A 181 -20.27 2.72 -0.15
N ALA A 182 -19.48 2.93 -1.19
CA ALA A 182 -19.99 3.36 -2.51
C ALA A 182 -20.95 2.36 -3.18
N ALA A 183 -20.87 1.06 -2.84
CA ALA A 183 -21.77 0.04 -3.37
C ALA A 183 -23.13 -0.02 -2.66
N ASP A 184 -23.26 0.65 -1.53
CA ASP A 184 -24.53 0.75 -0.81
C ASP A 184 -25.37 1.94 -1.31
N LEU A 185 -24.80 2.80 -2.17
CA LEU A 185 -25.47 3.97 -2.75
C LEU A 185 -26.40 3.56 -3.90
N GLY A 186 -27.56 4.17 -3.97
CA GLY A 186 -28.58 3.88 -5.00
C GLY A 186 -29.70 2.95 -4.55
N GLY A 187 -29.58 2.38 -3.34
CA GLY A 187 -30.66 1.69 -2.64
C GLY A 187 -31.28 2.60 -1.57
N SER A 188 -31.33 2.12 -0.34
CA SER A 188 -31.82 2.91 0.82
C SER A 188 -30.82 3.99 1.28
N THR A 189 -29.56 3.95 0.84
CA THR A 189 -28.51 4.87 1.24
C THR A 189 -28.23 5.89 0.14
N THR A 190 -28.20 7.16 0.49
CA THR A 190 -27.84 8.26 -0.42
C THR A 190 -26.41 8.75 -0.17
N ALA A 191 -25.82 9.45 -1.16
CA ALA A 191 -24.53 10.11 -0.99
C ALA A 191 -24.57 11.14 0.17
N ALA A 192 -25.70 11.80 0.37
CA ALA A 192 -25.91 12.72 1.49
C ALA A 192 -25.90 12.00 2.86
N ALA A 193 -26.47 10.79 2.96
CA ALA A 193 -26.44 9.99 4.16
C ALA A 193 -25.05 9.47 4.49
N LEU A 194 -24.32 8.98 3.47
CA LEU A 194 -22.91 8.57 3.63
C LEU A 194 -22.05 9.75 4.09
N ALA A 195 -22.19 10.91 3.45
CA ALA A 195 -21.47 12.11 3.87
C ALA A 195 -21.84 12.54 5.30
N GLY A 196 -23.12 12.38 5.69
CA GLY A 196 -23.60 12.62 7.06
C GLY A 196 -22.85 11.77 8.08
N SER A 197 -22.74 10.47 7.83
CA SER A 197 -22.00 9.55 8.70
C SER A 197 -20.51 9.93 8.84
N VAL A 198 -19.87 10.34 7.75
CA VAL A 198 -18.48 10.84 7.80
C VAL A 198 -18.38 12.10 8.65
N VAL A 199 -19.30 13.06 8.47
CA VAL A 199 -19.33 14.32 9.25
C VAL A 199 -19.53 14.05 10.74
N GLU A 200 -20.46 13.18 11.10
CA GLU A 200 -20.69 12.77 12.50
C GLU A 200 -19.42 12.18 13.10
N THR A 201 -18.74 11.30 12.37
CA THR A 201 -17.49 10.69 12.81
C THR A 201 -16.41 11.75 13.03
N VAL A 202 -16.18 12.63 12.05
CA VAL A 202 -15.17 13.69 12.15
C VAL A 202 -15.50 14.66 13.28
N THR A 203 -16.78 14.97 13.49
CA THR A 203 -17.24 15.79 14.62
C THR A 203 -16.97 15.10 15.96
N GLY A 204 -17.16 13.78 16.04
CA GLY A 204 -16.77 12.97 17.19
C GLY A 204 -15.26 13.06 17.46
N MET A 205 -14.45 12.83 16.45
CA MET A 205 -12.99 12.95 16.53
C MET A 205 -12.54 14.34 17.04
N LEU A 206 -13.18 15.42 16.55
CA LEU A 206 -12.90 16.78 17.05
C LEU A 206 -13.21 16.98 18.54
N ARG A 207 -14.26 16.33 19.04
CA ARG A 207 -14.65 16.43 20.46
C ARG A 207 -13.76 15.59 21.38
N GLU A 208 -13.25 14.48 20.85
CA GLU A 208 -12.39 13.54 21.58
C GLU A 208 -10.91 13.95 21.53
N ASP A 209 -10.53 14.75 20.52
CA ASP A 209 -9.15 15.20 20.34
C ASP A 209 -8.79 16.30 21.34
N GLY A 210 -8.01 15.94 22.36
CA GLY A 210 -7.45 16.88 23.33
C GLY A 210 -6.33 17.77 22.75
N THR A 211 -6.07 17.71 21.43
CA THR A 211 -5.04 18.47 20.72
C THR A 211 -5.65 19.20 19.53
N PRO A 212 -4.97 20.19 18.92
CA PRO A 212 -5.51 20.88 17.74
C PRO A 212 -5.40 20.07 16.44
N ARG A 213 -4.83 18.85 16.46
CA ARG A 213 -4.46 18.10 15.23
C ARG A 213 -5.63 17.83 14.29
N THR A 214 -6.79 17.44 14.83
CA THR A 214 -7.97 17.19 13.99
C THR A 214 -8.46 18.49 13.33
N LEU A 215 -8.43 19.60 14.06
CA LEU A 215 -8.80 20.91 13.52
C LEU A 215 -7.81 21.38 12.47
N ASP A 216 -6.51 21.24 12.73
CA ASP A 216 -5.43 21.59 11.79
C ASP A 216 -5.54 20.77 10.50
N ALA A 217 -5.80 19.47 10.62
CA ALA A 217 -6.03 18.60 9.47
C ALA A 217 -7.25 19.03 8.64
N LEU A 218 -8.35 19.42 9.29
CA LEU A 218 -9.54 19.94 8.61
C LEU A 218 -9.26 21.26 7.88
N HIS A 219 -8.50 22.17 8.49
CA HIS A 219 -8.12 23.44 7.83
C HIS A 219 -7.28 23.20 6.59
N ARG A 220 -6.42 22.20 6.58
CA ARG A 220 -5.60 21.80 5.41
C ARG A 220 -6.42 21.11 4.31
N GLY A 221 -7.54 20.54 4.66
CA GLY A 221 -8.39 19.78 3.76
C GLY A 221 -8.38 18.29 4.02
N LEU A 222 -9.34 17.60 3.40
CA LEU A 222 -9.56 16.17 3.54
C LEU A 222 -9.04 15.44 2.30
N LEU A 223 -8.18 14.45 2.49
CA LEU A 223 -7.77 13.54 1.42
C LEU A 223 -8.82 12.44 1.26
N LEU A 224 -9.49 12.42 0.10
CA LEU A 224 -10.54 11.45 -0.21
C LEU A 224 -10.03 10.35 -1.14
N SER A 225 -10.22 9.09 -0.77
CA SER A 225 -9.79 7.91 -1.52
C SER A 225 -10.92 6.89 -1.73
N GLY A 226 -10.57 5.76 -2.34
CA GLY A 226 -11.49 4.66 -2.62
C GLY A 226 -12.37 4.87 -3.85
N GLY A 227 -13.26 3.92 -4.07
CA GLY A 227 -14.21 3.97 -5.19
C GLY A 227 -15.20 5.13 -5.10
N GLY A 228 -15.56 5.53 -3.88
CA GLY A 228 -16.46 6.65 -3.60
C GLY A 228 -15.90 8.01 -3.98
N ALA A 229 -14.58 8.18 -3.96
CA ALA A 229 -13.92 9.42 -4.39
C ALA A 229 -14.10 9.72 -5.89
N ARG A 230 -14.54 8.75 -6.68
CA ARG A 230 -14.87 8.91 -8.11
C ARG A 230 -16.30 9.38 -8.33
N ARG A 231 -17.08 9.52 -7.28
CA ARG A 231 -18.47 9.95 -7.34
C ARG A 231 -18.59 11.44 -7.01
N PRO A 232 -18.96 12.28 -7.97
CA PRO A 232 -19.06 13.73 -7.77
C PRO A 232 -20.08 14.10 -6.68
N ASP A 233 -21.16 13.33 -6.53
CA ASP A 233 -22.19 13.54 -5.51
C ASP A 233 -21.63 13.33 -4.09
N VAL A 234 -20.79 12.31 -3.87
CA VAL A 234 -20.12 12.06 -2.59
C VAL A 234 -19.15 13.21 -2.27
N VAL A 235 -18.28 13.58 -3.22
CA VAL A 235 -17.33 14.70 -3.07
C VAL A 235 -18.05 15.99 -2.71
N HIS A 236 -19.13 16.32 -3.45
CA HIS A 236 -19.93 17.51 -3.23
C HIS A 236 -20.55 17.56 -1.83
N HIS A 237 -21.20 16.45 -1.41
CA HIS A 237 -21.85 16.41 -0.10
C HIS A 237 -20.84 16.49 1.05
N LEU A 238 -19.66 15.87 0.94
CA LEU A 238 -18.60 15.96 1.91
C LEU A 238 -18.07 17.41 2.02
N ALA A 239 -17.71 18.03 0.91
CA ALA A 239 -17.18 19.41 0.88
C ALA A 239 -18.17 20.42 1.50
N ARG A 240 -19.47 20.31 1.12
CA ARG A 240 -20.50 21.19 1.67
C ARG A 240 -20.72 21.04 3.17
N ARG A 241 -20.73 19.81 3.67
CA ARG A 241 -21.06 19.54 5.08
C ARG A 241 -19.90 19.75 6.03
N LEU A 242 -18.68 19.36 5.61
CA LEU A 242 -17.47 19.60 6.41
C LEU A 242 -16.97 21.04 6.33
N ARG A 243 -17.41 21.79 5.32
CA ARG A 243 -16.92 23.16 5.03
C ARG A 243 -15.39 23.23 4.93
N THR A 244 -14.80 22.16 4.38
CA THR A 244 -13.36 22.03 4.17
C THR A 244 -13.09 21.60 2.74
N PRO A 245 -11.92 21.96 2.15
CA PRO A 245 -11.53 21.43 0.86
C PRO A 245 -11.47 19.90 0.88
N VAL A 246 -12.14 19.25 -0.07
CA VAL A 246 -12.05 17.81 -0.27
C VAL A 246 -11.21 17.54 -1.50
N GLN A 247 -10.09 16.85 -1.32
CA GLN A 247 -9.12 16.55 -2.37
C GLN A 247 -9.19 15.05 -2.71
N PRO A 248 -9.83 14.68 -3.83
CA PRO A 248 -9.76 13.31 -4.30
C PRO A 248 -8.31 12.93 -4.64
N ALA A 249 -7.87 11.79 -4.13
CA ALA A 249 -6.55 11.25 -4.43
C ALA A 249 -6.37 11.02 -5.95
N PRO A 250 -5.18 11.23 -6.52
CA PRO A 250 -4.89 10.80 -7.89
C PRO A 250 -5.14 9.29 -8.05
N ALA A 251 -5.99 8.89 -9.03
CA ALA A 251 -6.46 7.51 -9.19
C ALA A 251 -6.90 6.87 -7.86
N PRO A 252 -7.95 7.40 -7.20
CA PRO A 252 -8.26 7.12 -5.80
C PRO A 252 -8.54 5.64 -5.51
N HIS A 253 -9.03 4.90 -6.51
CA HIS A 253 -9.31 3.48 -6.40
C HIS A 253 -8.05 2.59 -6.31
N THR A 254 -6.86 3.10 -6.67
CA THR A 254 -5.58 2.39 -6.59
C THR A 254 -4.61 3.01 -5.59
N ALA A 255 -5.01 4.07 -4.89
CA ALA A 255 -4.11 4.80 -3.98
C ALA A 255 -3.56 3.87 -2.88
N ALA A 256 -4.40 3.04 -2.27
CA ALA A 256 -3.98 2.10 -1.23
C ALA A 256 -2.93 1.08 -1.72
N VAL A 257 -3.15 0.42 -2.86
CA VAL A 257 -2.16 -0.54 -3.39
C VAL A 257 -0.87 0.12 -3.83
N ARG A 258 -0.91 1.37 -4.34
CA ARG A 258 0.31 2.13 -4.66
C ARG A 258 1.10 2.48 -3.40
N GLY A 259 0.42 2.88 -2.33
CA GLY A 259 1.06 3.14 -1.06
C GLY A 259 1.62 1.88 -0.40
N ALA A 260 0.91 0.76 -0.47
CA ALA A 260 1.44 -0.52 -0.05
C ALA A 260 2.69 -0.91 -0.86
N ALA A 261 2.72 -0.60 -2.16
CA ALA A 261 3.91 -0.79 -3.01
C ALA A 261 5.07 0.13 -2.59
N ALA A 262 4.80 1.39 -2.25
CA ALA A 262 5.81 2.31 -1.72
C ALA A 262 6.39 1.80 -0.39
N ALA A 263 5.53 1.34 0.54
CA ALA A 263 5.95 0.73 1.80
C ALA A 263 6.78 -0.54 1.58
N LEU A 264 6.39 -1.39 0.63
CA LEU A 264 7.15 -2.58 0.24
C LEU A 264 8.55 -2.21 -0.27
N LEU A 265 8.65 -1.22 -1.15
CA LEU A 265 9.94 -0.77 -1.69
C LEU A 265 10.84 -0.18 -0.59
N ALA A 266 10.27 0.56 0.36
CA ALA A 266 11.00 1.09 1.51
C ALA A 266 11.47 -0.06 2.43
N ALA A 267 10.58 -1.00 2.78
CA ALA A 267 10.92 -2.15 3.61
C ALA A 267 12.04 -3.01 3.02
N ARG A 268 12.05 -3.21 1.70
CA ARG A 268 13.10 -3.99 1.00
C ARG A 268 14.49 -3.36 1.02
N ARG A 269 14.57 -2.05 1.30
CA ARG A 269 15.85 -1.34 1.49
C ARG A 269 16.36 -1.50 2.93
N HIS A 270 15.52 -1.96 3.86
CA HIS A 270 15.93 -2.12 5.25
C HIS A 270 16.85 -3.34 5.40
N PRO A 271 17.97 -3.24 6.13
CA PRO A 271 18.96 -4.32 6.28
C PRO A 271 18.37 -5.65 6.79
N ALA A 272 17.38 -5.60 7.69
CA ALA A 272 16.72 -6.80 8.23
C ALA A 272 15.93 -7.61 7.18
N LEU A 273 15.62 -7.03 6.03
CA LEU A 273 14.96 -7.68 4.90
C LEU A 273 15.90 -7.89 3.71
N ALA A 274 17.19 -7.52 3.88
CA ALA A 274 18.22 -7.84 2.90
C ALA A 274 18.30 -9.38 2.70
N PRO A 275 18.69 -9.86 1.51
CA PRO A 275 18.86 -11.29 1.26
C PRO A 275 19.85 -11.89 2.25
N ASP A 276 19.47 -13.00 2.89
CA ASP A 276 20.37 -13.74 3.76
C ASP A 276 21.58 -14.24 2.95
N PRO A 277 22.83 -14.03 3.40
CA PRO A 277 23.99 -14.57 2.72
C PRO A 277 23.93 -16.10 2.55
N ASP A 278 23.26 -16.82 3.46
CA ASP A 278 23.15 -18.28 3.43
C ASP A 278 22.12 -18.86 2.44
N ASP A 279 21.17 -18.05 1.93
CA ASP A 279 20.26 -18.45 0.84
C ASP A 279 20.99 -18.65 -0.51
N ALA A 280 22.33 -18.54 -0.54
CA ALA A 280 23.15 -18.72 -1.73
C ALA A 280 23.52 -20.17 -2.03
N HIS A 281 23.33 -21.07 -1.07
CA HIS A 281 23.86 -22.46 -1.14
C HIS A 281 22.77 -23.53 -1.19
N ARG A 282 21.49 -23.17 -1.40
CA ARG A 282 20.41 -24.16 -1.62
C ARG A 282 19.83 -24.10 -3.01
#